data_3a00854e038f8146b6cd68b258f580f2
#
_entry.id   3a00854e038f8146b6cd68b258f580f2
#
_cell.length_a   1.000
_cell.length_b   1.000
_cell.length_c   1.000
_cell.angle_alpha   90.00
_cell.angle_beta   90.00
_cell.angle_gamma   90.00
#
_symmetry.space_group_name_H-M   'P 1'
#
loop_
_entity.id
_entity.type
_entity.pdbx_description
1 polymer ?
#
loop_
_entity_poly.entity_id
_entity_poly.type
_entity_poly.pdbx_seq_one_letter_code
_entity_poly.pdbx_strand_id
1 'polypeptide(L)'
;MTPQEFEKLKTAAKEFFEQTGLALEVEIKNQADSTIFVDVKAEEPQFLIGERGQTLGEIQRLLRAVLRRKAENPTPFFIDVDVNDYKKKKTEYLKEVAQTAADEVAITKKEKELPSMSSYERRVVHTELASRPDIATESIGEEPERRVKIKPRP
;
A
#
# COMPACT_ATOMS: atom_id res chain seq x y z
N MET A 1 10.01 -19.58 -6.83
CA MET A 1 11.24 -19.18 -6.09
C MET A 1 11.69 -20.34 -5.21
N THR A 2 12.93 -20.75 -5.33
CA THR A 2 13.50 -21.81 -4.48
C THR A 2 13.87 -21.24 -3.10
N PRO A 3 13.95 -22.10 -2.05
CA PRO A 3 14.41 -21.64 -0.73
C PRO A 3 15.80 -20.97 -0.76
N GLN A 4 16.68 -21.46 -1.61
CA GLN A 4 18.04 -20.88 -1.77
C GLN A 4 18.00 -19.48 -2.39
N GLU A 5 17.18 -19.28 -3.41
CA GLU A 5 16.96 -17.96 -4.01
C GLU A 5 16.36 -16.99 -3.01
N PHE A 6 15.38 -17.46 -2.24
CA PHE A 6 14.76 -16.62 -1.21
C PHE A 6 15.80 -16.16 -0.17
N GLU A 7 16.65 -17.07 0.33
CA GLU A 7 17.68 -16.71 1.30
C GLU A 7 18.69 -15.71 0.72
N LYS A 8 19.05 -15.86 -0.53
CA LYS A 8 19.93 -14.91 -1.23
C LYS A 8 19.31 -13.52 -1.33
N LEU A 9 18.04 -13.45 -1.74
CA LEU A 9 17.32 -12.18 -1.84
C LEU A 9 17.05 -11.55 -0.47
N LYS A 10 16.76 -12.37 0.53
CA LYS A 10 16.61 -11.94 1.91
C LYS A 10 17.88 -11.27 2.45
N THR A 11 19.02 -11.89 2.23
CA THR A 11 20.32 -11.32 2.62
C THR A 11 20.57 -9.98 1.92
N ALA A 12 20.32 -9.92 0.62
CA ALA A 12 20.47 -8.68 -0.14
C ALA A 12 19.54 -7.56 0.34
N ALA A 13 18.31 -7.90 0.70
CA ALA A 13 17.35 -6.93 1.24
C ALA A 13 17.79 -6.40 2.61
N LYS A 14 18.29 -7.26 3.48
CA LYS A 14 18.84 -6.84 4.77
C LYS A 14 20.04 -5.91 4.60
N GLU A 15 20.96 -6.25 3.72
CA GLU A 15 22.11 -5.39 3.40
C GLU A 15 21.70 -4.02 2.88
N PHE A 16 20.67 -3.99 2.03
CA PHE A 16 20.11 -2.74 1.52
C PHE A 16 19.71 -1.78 2.66
N PHE A 17 18.99 -2.28 3.66
CA PHE A 17 18.57 -1.46 4.79
C PHE A 17 19.72 -1.14 5.76
N GLU A 18 20.67 -2.05 5.94
CA GLU A 18 21.88 -1.80 6.77
C GLU A 18 22.70 -0.64 6.20
N GLN A 19 22.81 -0.53 4.89
CA GLN A 19 23.54 0.55 4.23
C GLN A 19 22.93 1.94 4.43
N THR A 20 21.70 2.04 4.87
CA THR A 20 21.06 3.32 5.23
C THR A 20 21.68 3.95 6.46
N GLY A 21 22.34 3.18 7.31
CA GLY A 21 22.89 3.64 8.59
C GLY A 21 21.84 3.92 9.64
N LEU A 22 20.57 3.66 9.37
CA LEU A 22 19.48 3.86 10.31
C LEU A 22 19.31 2.65 11.23
N ALA A 23 18.86 2.90 12.46
CA ALA A 23 18.52 1.85 13.41
C ALA A 23 17.14 1.26 13.04
N LEU A 24 17.16 0.16 12.27
CA LEU A 24 15.96 -0.48 11.76
C LEU A 24 15.91 -1.94 12.20
N GLU A 25 14.70 -2.44 12.49
CA GLU A 25 14.43 -3.85 12.57
C GLU A 25 13.76 -4.27 11.26
N VAL A 26 14.36 -5.24 10.57
CA VAL A 26 13.87 -5.69 9.27
C VAL A 26 13.56 -7.18 9.35
N GLU A 27 12.30 -7.53 9.11
CA GLU A 27 11.84 -8.90 9.00
C GLU A 27 11.39 -9.18 7.58
N ILE A 28 11.87 -10.27 6.98
CA ILE A 28 11.61 -10.61 5.59
C ILE A 28 10.95 -11.98 5.55
N LYS A 29 9.79 -12.04 4.92
CA LYS A 29 8.99 -13.25 4.79
C LYS A 29 8.71 -13.56 3.32
N ASN A 30 8.71 -14.85 3.00
CA ASN A 30 8.23 -15.33 1.72
C ASN A 30 6.74 -15.64 1.85
N GLN A 31 5.93 -14.88 1.13
CA GLN A 31 4.49 -15.13 1.08
C GLN A 31 4.14 -15.98 -0.15
N ALA A 32 2.92 -16.51 -0.17
CA ALA A 32 2.36 -17.15 -1.34
C ALA A 32 2.47 -16.23 -2.57
N ASP A 33 2.37 -16.79 -3.77
CA ASP A 33 2.44 -16.04 -5.05
C ASP A 33 3.79 -15.36 -5.31
N SER A 34 4.89 -15.92 -4.79
CA SER A 34 6.24 -15.39 -4.99
C SER A 34 6.38 -13.92 -4.56
N THR A 35 5.71 -13.53 -3.50
CA THR A 35 5.84 -12.20 -2.90
C THR A 35 6.82 -12.24 -1.74
N ILE A 36 7.81 -11.35 -1.79
CA ILE A 36 8.73 -11.10 -0.66
C ILE A 36 8.16 -9.93 0.13
N PHE A 37 7.74 -10.20 1.34
CA PHE A 37 7.24 -9.19 2.25
C PHE A 37 8.37 -8.71 3.16
N VAL A 38 8.58 -7.39 3.20
CA VAL A 38 9.62 -6.75 4.01
C VAL A 38 8.95 -5.84 5.02
N ASP A 39 8.98 -6.24 6.27
CA ASP A 39 8.44 -5.48 7.39
C ASP A 39 9.56 -4.75 8.09
N VAL A 40 9.50 -3.42 8.08
CA VAL A 40 10.51 -2.55 8.65
C VAL A 40 9.93 -1.82 9.86
N LYS A 41 10.63 -1.89 10.99
CA LYS A 41 10.32 -1.10 12.18
C LYS A 41 11.40 -0.06 12.38
N ALA A 42 10.99 1.20 12.45
CA ALA A 42 11.87 2.35 12.61
C ALA A 42 11.40 3.21 13.79
N GLU A 43 12.35 3.83 14.49
CA GLU A 43 12.04 4.79 15.56
C GLU A 43 11.41 6.07 15.02
N GLU A 44 11.87 6.48 13.84
CA GLU A 44 11.38 7.67 13.15
C GLU A 44 10.84 7.29 11.77
N PRO A 45 9.65 6.63 11.72
CA PRO A 45 9.13 6.08 10.48
C PRO A 45 8.79 7.14 9.42
N GLN A 46 8.55 8.36 9.80
CA GLN A 46 8.19 9.45 8.88
C GLN A 46 9.24 9.70 7.80
N PHE A 47 10.53 9.47 8.09
CA PHE A 47 11.60 9.62 7.09
C PHE A 47 11.56 8.54 6.01
N LEU A 48 11.07 7.35 6.36
CA LEU A 48 10.96 6.23 5.42
C LEU A 48 9.61 6.19 4.69
N ILE A 49 8.58 6.73 5.30
CA ILE A 49 7.24 6.79 4.72
C ILE A 49 7.12 7.98 3.78
N GLY A 50 7.53 9.16 4.24
CA GLY A 50 7.40 10.40 3.50
C GLY A 50 5.95 10.89 3.43
N GLU A 51 5.74 11.96 2.69
CA GLU A 51 4.40 12.53 2.49
C GLU A 51 3.53 11.53 1.72
N ARG A 52 2.40 11.16 2.30
CA ARG A 52 1.43 10.21 1.71
C ARG A 52 2.02 8.85 1.31
N GLY A 53 3.11 8.45 1.95
CA GLY A 53 3.78 7.19 1.62
C GLY A 53 4.65 7.24 0.37
N GLN A 54 4.94 8.40 -0.15
CA GLN A 54 5.73 8.57 -1.38
C GLN A 54 7.13 7.99 -1.24
N THR A 55 7.82 8.30 -0.14
CA THR A 55 9.16 7.78 0.10
C THR A 55 9.16 6.27 0.23
N LEU A 56 8.18 5.70 0.90
CA LEU A 56 8.01 4.25 1.02
C LEU A 56 7.84 3.60 -0.36
N GLY A 57 7.05 4.20 -1.25
CA GLY A 57 6.89 3.74 -2.63
C GLY A 57 8.21 3.75 -3.41
N GLU A 58 9.02 4.79 -3.23
CA GLU A 58 10.32 4.88 -3.88
C GLU A 58 11.32 3.85 -3.33
N ILE A 59 11.33 3.63 -2.02
CA ILE A 59 12.16 2.59 -1.39
C ILE A 59 11.78 1.21 -1.94
N GLN A 60 10.51 0.91 -2.03
CA GLN A 60 10.01 -0.36 -2.58
C GLN A 60 10.47 -0.55 -4.04
N ARG A 61 10.37 0.50 -4.85
CA ARG A 61 10.82 0.48 -6.24
C ARG A 61 12.31 0.23 -6.36
N LEU A 62 13.11 0.93 -5.56
CA LEU A 62 14.56 0.79 -5.56
C LEU A 62 14.98 -0.60 -5.08
N LEU A 63 14.39 -1.10 -3.99
CA LEU A 63 14.68 -2.44 -3.49
C LEU A 63 14.35 -3.50 -4.55
N ARG A 64 13.22 -3.36 -5.23
CA ARG A 64 12.84 -4.26 -6.32
C ARG A 64 13.92 -4.30 -7.41
N ALA A 65 14.42 -3.14 -7.82
CA ALA A 65 15.47 -3.04 -8.84
C ALA A 65 16.77 -3.72 -8.38
N VAL A 66 17.15 -3.52 -7.13
CA VAL A 66 18.35 -4.15 -6.55
C VAL A 66 18.21 -5.67 -6.51
N LEU A 67 17.08 -6.16 -6.01
CA LEU A 67 16.84 -7.60 -5.88
C LEU A 67 16.73 -8.29 -7.25
N ARG A 68 16.15 -7.65 -8.23
CA ARG A 68 16.07 -8.21 -9.61
C ARG A 68 17.43 -8.43 -10.21
N ARG A 69 18.39 -7.56 -9.93
CA ARG A 69 19.78 -7.73 -10.40
C ARG A 69 20.49 -8.88 -9.73
N LYS A 70 20.09 -9.22 -8.52
CA LYS A 70 20.70 -10.31 -7.74
C LYS A 70 20.03 -11.65 -7.98
N ALA A 71 18.83 -11.66 -8.53
CA ALA A 71 18.12 -12.90 -8.83
C ALA A 71 18.79 -13.64 -9.99
N GLU A 72 19.00 -14.93 -9.81
CA GLU A 72 19.63 -15.78 -10.85
C GLU A 72 18.63 -16.29 -11.87
N ASN A 73 17.36 -16.39 -11.46
CA ASN A 73 16.28 -16.87 -12.29
C ASN A 73 15.40 -15.74 -12.79
N PRO A 74 14.96 -15.80 -14.06
CA PRO A 74 14.02 -14.81 -14.58
C PRO A 74 12.60 -14.94 -14.02
N THR A 75 12.37 -15.84 -13.06
CA THR A 75 11.05 -16.01 -12.44
C THR A 75 10.60 -14.71 -11.82
N PRO A 76 9.43 -14.18 -12.22
CA PRO A 76 8.92 -12.95 -11.64
C PRO A 76 8.64 -13.10 -10.15
N PHE A 77 9.01 -12.12 -9.38
CA PHE A 77 8.63 -12.03 -7.98
C PHE A 77 8.17 -10.61 -7.66
N PHE A 78 7.35 -10.51 -6.63
CA PHE A 78 6.84 -9.23 -6.14
C PHE A 78 7.51 -8.88 -4.83
N ILE A 79 7.60 -7.60 -4.55
CA ILE A 79 8.12 -7.09 -3.29
C ILE A 79 7.08 -6.15 -2.70
N ASP A 80 6.78 -6.36 -1.44
CA ASP A 80 5.92 -5.48 -0.67
C ASP A 80 6.68 -5.04 0.59
N VAL A 81 6.94 -3.74 0.68
CA VAL A 81 7.64 -3.14 1.83
C VAL A 81 6.66 -2.35 2.65
N ASP A 82 6.63 -2.58 3.95
CA ASP A 82 5.86 -1.77 4.87
C ASP A 82 6.74 -1.26 6.02
N VAL A 83 6.41 -0.11 6.54
CA VAL A 83 7.13 0.54 7.65
C VAL A 83 6.13 0.83 8.76
N ASN A 84 6.38 0.25 9.94
CA ASN A 84 5.54 0.44 11.14
C ASN A 84 4.05 0.22 10.87
N ASP A 85 3.71 -0.78 10.06
CA ASP A 85 2.33 -1.10 9.66
C ASP A 85 1.58 0.07 8.98
N TYR A 86 2.30 0.95 8.32
CA TYR A 86 1.73 2.14 7.69
C TYR A 86 0.64 1.80 6.68
N LYS A 87 0.90 0.87 5.76
CA LYS A 87 -0.07 0.48 4.73
C LYS A 87 -1.31 -0.15 5.34
N LYS A 88 -1.12 -1.00 6.35
CA LYS A 88 -2.23 -1.65 7.05
C LYS A 88 -3.11 -0.63 7.77
N LYS A 89 -2.50 0.26 8.54
CA LYS A 89 -3.21 1.32 9.27
C LYS A 89 -3.93 2.27 8.33
N LYS A 90 -3.31 2.61 7.20
CA LYS A 90 -3.91 3.48 6.19
C LYS A 90 -5.11 2.80 5.53
N THR A 91 -5.02 1.52 5.22
CA THR A 91 -6.13 0.75 4.67
C THR A 91 -7.31 0.72 5.64
N GLU A 92 -7.08 0.46 6.92
CA GLU A 92 -8.10 0.46 7.97
C GLU A 92 -8.75 1.85 8.11
N TYR A 93 -7.94 2.90 8.12
CA TYR A 93 -8.41 4.28 8.16
C TYR A 93 -9.30 4.63 6.96
N LEU A 94 -8.89 4.24 5.75
CA LEU A 94 -9.69 4.48 4.54
C LEU A 94 -11.03 3.76 4.56
N LYS A 95 -11.08 2.56 5.12
CA LYS A 95 -12.34 1.82 5.29
C LYS A 95 -13.30 2.54 6.23
N GLU A 96 -12.79 3.08 7.34
CA GLU A 96 -13.60 3.87 8.27
C GLU A 96 -14.11 5.15 7.62
N VAL A 97 -13.25 5.88 6.93
CA VAL A 97 -13.62 7.09 6.19
C VAL A 97 -14.68 6.79 5.15
N ALA A 98 -14.53 5.70 4.41
CA ALA A 98 -15.49 5.27 3.40
C ALA A 98 -16.87 4.98 4.01
N GLN A 99 -16.93 4.22 5.09
CA GLN A 99 -18.19 3.89 5.76
C GLN A 99 -18.87 5.12 6.35
N THR A 100 -18.12 5.99 7.00
CA THR A 100 -18.67 7.25 7.56
C THR A 100 -19.24 8.13 6.46
N ALA A 101 -18.53 8.29 5.35
CA ALA A 101 -19.00 9.08 4.22
C ALA A 101 -20.23 8.45 3.55
N ALA A 102 -20.27 7.13 3.43
CA ALA A 102 -21.42 6.41 2.87
C ALA A 102 -22.66 6.55 3.76
N ASP A 103 -22.50 6.50 5.07
CA ASP A 103 -23.59 6.73 6.01
C ASP A 103 -24.18 8.14 5.87
N GLU A 104 -23.31 9.13 5.74
CA GLU A 104 -23.71 10.52 5.51
C GLU A 104 -24.49 10.67 4.20
N VAL A 105 -24.00 10.09 3.12
CA VAL A 105 -24.69 10.10 1.80
C VAL A 105 -26.04 9.41 1.88
N ALA A 106 -26.13 8.28 2.56
CA ALA A 106 -27.41 7.55 2.73
C ALA A 106 -28.45 8.37 3.50
N ILE A 107 -28.01 9.13 4.49
CA ILE A 107 -28.89 9.97 5.32
C ILE A 107 -29.29 11.26 4.61
N THR A 108 -28.31 11.98 4.07
CA THR A 108 -28.53 13.31 3.47
C THR A 108 -29.06 13.25 2.04
N LYS A 109 -28.91 12.12 1.37
CA LYS A 109 -29.22 11.93 -0.06
C LYS A 109 -28.42 12.87 -0.99
N LYS A 110 -27.29 13.39 -0.51
CA LYS A 110 -26.39 14.24 -1.28
C LYS A 110 -25.11 13.49 -1.60
N GLU A 111 -24.57 13.69 -2.79
CA GLU A 111 -23.29 13.17 -3.21
C GLU A 111 -22.16 13.73 -2.34
N LYS A 112 -21.14 12.93 -2.13
CA LYS A 112 -19.92 13.36 -1.40
C LYS A 112 -18.67 12.91 -2.15
N GLU A 113 -17.73 13.82 -2.30
CA GLU A 113 -16.43 13.54 -2.85
C GLU A 113 -15.42 13.35 -1.72
N LEU A 114 -14.62 12.30 -1.81
CA LEU A 114 -13.51 12.07 -0.89
C LEU A 114 -12.27 12.83 -1.37
N PRO A 115 -11.27 13.05 -0.50
CA PRO A 115 -9.99 13.64 -0.93
C PRO A 115 -9.32 12.81 -2.01
N SER A 116 -8.46 13.45 -2.81
CA SER A 116 -7.67 12.76 -3.82
C SER A 116 -6.84 11.64 -3.21
N MET A 117 -6.73 10.53 -3.91
CA MET A 117 -6.03 9.35 -3.44
C MET A 117 -5.49 8.52 -4.60
N SER A 118 -4.54 7.66 -4.30
CA SER A 118 -3.94 6.76 -5.28
C SER A 118 -4.95 5.75 -5.83
N SER A 119 -4.62 5.12 -6.95
CA SER A 119 -5.46 4.08 -7.54
C SER A 119 -5.70 2.91 -6.57
N TYR A 120 -4.68 2.51 -5.83
CA TYR A 120 -4.81 1.48 -4.79
C TYR A 120 -5.79 1.89 -3.69
N GLU A 121 -5.65 3.12 -3.19
CA GLU A 121 -6.53 3.66 -2.15
C GLU A 121 -7.98 3.76 -2.63
N ARG A 122 -8.21 4.23 -3.86
CA ARG A 122 -9.55 4.26 -4.45
C ARG A 122 -10.17 2.86 -4.55
N ARG A 123 -9.35 1.87 -4.88
CA ARG A 123 -9.79 0.47 -4.93
C ARG A 123 -10.22 -0.03 -3.56
N VAL A 124 -9.49 0.32 -2.50
CA VAL A 124 -9.88 -0.02 -1.12
C VAL A 124 -11.27 0.53 -0.80
N VAL A 125 -11.53 1.79 -1.14
CA VAL A 125 -12.83 2.43 -0.92
C VAL A 125 -13.94 1.74 -1.72
N HIS A 126 -13.73 1.50 -3.01
CA HIS A 126 -14.72 0.81 -3.86
C HIS A 126 -15.04 -0.59 -3.34
N THR A 127 -14.04 -1.34 -2.94
CA THR A 127 -14.21 -2.71 -2.43
C THR A 127 -14.97 -2.70 -1.11
N GLU A 128 -14.63 -1.78 -0.21
CA GLU A 128 -15.31 -1.66 1.09
C GLU A 128 -16.80 -1.33 0.94
N LEU A 129 -17.15 -0.49 -0.01
CA LEU A 129 -18.53 -0.03 -0.21
C LEU A 129 -19.32 -0.86 -1.22
N ALA A 130 -18.69 -1.84 -1.87
CA ALA A 130 -19.32 -2.62 -2.94
C ALA A 130 -20.57 -3.40 -2.49
N SER A 131 -20.64 -3.83 -1.23
CA SER A 131 -21.74 -4.58 -0.68
C SER A 131 -22.93 -3.71 -0.23
N ARG A 132 -22.79 -2.39 -0.24
CA ARG A 132 -23.87 -1.48 0.21
C ARG A 132 -24.84 -1.19 -0.93
N PRO A 133 -26.15 -1.57 -0.77
CA PRO A 133 -27.13 -1.33 -1.82
C PRO A 133 -27.67 0.12 -1.83
N ASP A 134 -27.43 0.88 -0.78
CA ASP A 134 -27.96 2.23 -0.57
C ASP A 134 -27.13 3.32 -1.23
N ILE A 135 -25.91 3.00 -1.67
CA ILE A 135 -25.00 3.96 -2.31
C ILE A 135 -24.31 3.35 -3.55
N ALA A 136 -23.74 4.21 -4.36
CA ALA A 136 -22.87 3.83 -5.47
C ALA A 136 -21.59 4.64 -5.41
N THR A 137 -20.50 4.08 -5.92
CA THR A 137 -19.19 4.72 -5.94
C THR A 137 -18.68 4.88 -7.36
N GLU A 138 -17.97 5.97 -7.60
CA GLU A 138 -17.41 6.31 -8.90
C GLU A 138 -16.07 7.03 -8.71
N SER A 139 -15.05 6.64 -9.47
CA SER A 139 -13.79 7.39 -9.51
C SER A 139 -13.91 8.54 -10.50
N ILE A 140 -13.60 9.75 -10.07
CA ILE A 140 -13.70 10.97 -10.88
C ILE A 140 -12.40 11.77 -10.85
N GLY A 141 -12.24 12.68 -11.80
CA GLY A 141 -11.07 13.54 -11.92
C GLY A 141 -9.91 12.85 -12.62
N GLU A 142 -8.82 13.58 -12.77
CA GLU A 142 -7.57 13.12 -13.39
C GLU A 142 -6.45 13.11 -12.38
N GLU A 143 -5.50 12.17 -12.55
CA GLU A 143 -4.30 12.14 -11.72
C GLU A 143 -3.54 13.47 -11.79
N PRO A 144 -2.98 14.01 -10.70
CA PRO A 144 -2.91 13.43 -9.35
C PRO A 144 -4.12 13.73 -8.45
N GLU A 145 -5.16 14.37 -8.96
CA GLU A 145 -6.33 14.82 -8.19
C GLU A 145 -7.52 13.86 -8.27
N ARG A 146 -7.30 12.66 -8.79
CA ARG A 146 -8.36 11.68 -8.94
C ARG A 146 -8.85 11.18 -7.57
N ARG A 147 -10.15 11.04 -7.43
CA ARG A 147 -10.83 10.73 -6.16
C ARG A 147 -12.08 9.90 -6.37
N VAL A 148 -12.65 9.43 -5.25
CA VAL A 148 -13.92 8.69 -5.25
C VAL A 148 -15.06 9.64 -4.91
N LYS A 149 -16.13 9.54 -5.68
CA LYS A 149 -17.44 10.17 -5.40
C LYS A 149 -18.40 9.08 -4.93
N ILE A 150 -19.08 9.34 -3.82
CA ILE A 150 -20.13 8.47 -3.28
C ILE A 150 -21.49 9.11 -3.58
N LYS A 151 -22.35 8.34 -4.21
CA LYS A 151 -23.70 8.79 -4.64
C LYS A 151 -24.78 8.00 -3.93
N PRO A 152 -25.91 8.63 -3.59
CA PRO A 152 -27.06 7.86 -3.10
C PRO A 152 -27.66 7.06 -4.26
N ARG A 153 -28.18 5.89 -3.97
CA ARG A 153 -29.03 5.15 -4.89
C ARG A 153 -30.49 5.42 -4.55
N PRO A 154 -31.35 5.57 -5.56
CA PRO A 154 -32.79 5.73 -5.34
C PRO A 154 -33.44 4.47 -4.73
#